data_ee3e04f072fabcb291e1a30ad247c1a2
#
_entry.id   ee3e04f072fabcb291e1a30ad247c1a2
#
_cell.length_a   1.000
_cell.length_b   1.000
_cell.length_c   1.000
_cell.angle_alpha   90.00
_cell.angle_beta   90.00
_cell.angle_gamma   90.00
#
_symmetry.space_group_name_H-M   'P 1'
#
loop_
_entity.id
_entity.type
_entity.pdbx_description
1 polymer ?
#
loop_
_entity_poly.entity_id
_entity_poly.type
_entity_poly.pdbx_seq_one_letter_code
_entity_poly.pdbx_strand_id
1 'polypeptide(L)'
;VLYAGVRGVTDLMVQPGMINLDFSDVKTVMSEMGKAMMGTGEASGEGRAVAAAEAAIANPLIDDVSLKGARGLIINITGGKDITLYEVDEAANRIKQEVDEEANIIYGTTCDERLDGLVRVSIVATGIDSNIGINAQPLETFAPININNDVYKSNQISEANDLDETVLENEFTDQGLIEEDKL
;
A
#
# COMPACT_ATOMS: atom_id res chain seq x y z
N VAL A 1 -7.89 -4.10 -13.72
CA VAL A 1 -8.29 -3.26 -12.58
C VAL A 1 -7.08 -2.61 -11.93
N LEU A 2 -6.09 -3.35 -11.42
CA LEU A 2 -4.90 -2.80 -10.74
C LEU A 2 -4.14 -1.78 -11.60
N TYR A 3 -3.91 -2.08 -12.87
CA TYR A 3 -3.27 -1.15 -13.81
C TYR A 3 -4.06 0.16 -13.95
N ALA A 4 -5.37 0.08 -14.06
CA ALA A 4 -6.23 1.26 -14.17
C ALA A 4 -6.20 2.12 -12.91
N GLY A 5 -6.16 1.50 -11.73
CA GLY A 5 -6.04 2.21 -10.46
C GLY A 5 -4.71 2.92 -10.28
N VAL A 6 -3.60 2.22 -10.51
CA VAL A 6 -2.25 2.81 -10.44
C VAL A 6 -2.12 3.96 -11.45
N ARG A 7 -2.61 3.77 -12.66
CA ARG A 7 -2.62 4.80 -13.69
C ARG A 7 -3.46 6.01 -13.25
N GLY A 8 -4.65 5.79 -12.70
CA GLY A 8 -5.51 6.88 -12.23
C GLY A 8 -4.82 7.75 -11.18
N VAL A 9 -4.12 7.15 -10.22
CA VAL A 9 -3.34 7.89 -9.21
C VAL A 9 -2.15 8.60 -9.85
N THR A 10 -1.44 7.95 -10.77
CA THR A 10 -0.29 8.55 -11.45
C THR A 10 -0.72 9.72 -12.35
N ASP A 11 -1.81 9.57 -13.07
CA ASP A 11 -2.35 10.60 -13.98
C ASP A 11 -2.70 11.89 -13.21
N LEU A 12 -3.20 11.79 -11.95
CA LEU A 12 -3.47 12.94 -11.09
C LEU A 12 -2.23 13.82 -10.80
N MET A 13 -1.05 13.21 -10.80
CA MET A 13 0.21 13.91 -10.52
C MET A 13 0.91 14.42 -11.78
N VAL A 14 0.72 13.74 -12.90
CA VAL A 14 1.49 13.96 -14.14
C VAL A 14 0.70 14.68 -15.20
N GLN A 15 -0.62 14.43 -15.29
CA GLN A 15 -1.45 15.02 -16.31
C GLN A 15 -2.07 16.34 -15.86
N PRO A 16 -2.13 17.34 -16.77
CA PRO A 16 -2.80 18.60 -16.43
C PRO A 16 -4.30 18.39 -16.25
N GLY A 17 -4.83 18.92 -15.19
CA GLY A 17 -6.25 18.93 -14.86
C GLY A 17 -6.66 20.29 -14.27
N MET A 18 -7.94 20.48 -13.96
CA MET A 18 -8.41 21.68 -13.26
C MET A 18 -7.96 21.70 -11.79
N ILE A 19 -7.84 20.53 -11.18
CA ILE A 19 -7.36 20.34 -9.81
C ILE A 19 -6.25 19.27 -9.86
N ASN A 20 -5.03 19.69 -9.61
CA ASN A 20 -3.87 18.79 -9.55
C ASN A 20 -3.52 18.51 -8.11
N LEU A 21 -3.12 17.27 -7.83
CA LEU A 21 -2.60 16.85 -6.54
C LEU A 21 -1.08 16.81 -6.58
N ASP A 22 -0.46 17.18 -5.47
CA ASP A 22 0.96 16.98 -5.33
C ASP A 22 1.29 15.58 -4.80
N PHE A 23 2.55 15.18 -4.95
CA PHE A 23 3.01 13.88 -4.50
C PHE A 23 2.91 13.72 -2.97
N SER A 24 3.03 14.80 -2.22
CA SER A 24 2.98 14.80 -0.76
C SER A 24 1.59 14.41 -0.25
N ASP A 25 0.54 14.96 -0.87
CA ASP A 25 -0.85 14.67 -0.53
C ASP A 25 -1.17 13.20 -0.81
N VAL A 26 -0.85 12.74 -2.01
CA VAL A 26 -1.05 11.33 -2.41
C VAL A 26 -0.28 10.39 -1.48
N LYS A 27 0.97 10.71 -1.16
CA LYS A 27 1.80 9.93 -0.24
C LYS A 27 1.17 9.83 1.15
N THR A 28 0.62 10.92 1.67
CA THR A 28 -0.02 10.95 3.00
C THR A 28 -1.17 9.97 3.05
N VAL A 29 -2.08 10.00 2.08
CA VAL A 29 -3.23 9.09 2.02
C VAL A 29 -2.80 7.64 1.77
N MET A 30 -1.82 7.41 0.90
CA MET A 30 -1.32 6.06 0.60
C MET A 30 -0.46 5.46 1.71
N SER A 31 -0.01 6.26 2.68
CA SER A 31 0.77 5.78 3.83
C SER A 31 -0.09 5.20 4.94
N GLU A 32 -1.41 5.34 4.86
CA GLU A 32 -2.34 4.74 5.81
C GLU A 32 -2.22 3.21 5.78
N MET A 33 -2.05 2.64 6.96
CA MET A 33 -1.93 1.18 7.11
C MET A 33 -3.30 0.52 6.98
N GLY A 34 -3.32 -0.66 6.40
CA GLY A 34 -4.54 -1.45 6.25
C GLY A 34 -4.77 -1.91 4.82
N LYS A 35 -5.98 -2.36 4.54
CA LYS A 35 -6.39 -2.73 3.19
C LYS A 35 -6.65 -1.50 2.34
N ALA A 36 -6.42 -1.62 1.04
CA ALA A 36 -6.83 -0.64 0.05
C ALA A 36 -7.81 -1.27 -0.92
N MET A 37 -8.85 -0.54 -1.27
CA MET A 37 -9.84 -0.93 -2.26
C MET A 37 -9.94 0.14 -3.34
N MET A 38 -10.37 -0.26 -4.52
CA MET A 38 -10.56 0.67 -5.62
C MET A 38 -11.85 0.35 -6.38
N GLY A 39 -12.48 1.41 -6.88
CA GLY A 39 -13.62 1.31 -7.76
C GLY A 39 -13.55 2.33 -8.87
N THR A 40 -14.19 2.02 -9.98
CA THR A 40 -14.28 2.92 -11.14
C THR A 40 -15.71 2.91 -11.65
N GLY A 41 -16.21 4.08 -12.00
CA GLY A 41 -17.50 4.26 -12.63
C GLY A 41 -17.40 5.24 -13.80
N GLU A 42 -18.22 5.06 -14.80
CA GLU A 42 -18.30 5.91 -15.98
C GLU A 42 -19.75 6.24 -16.28
N ALA A 43 -20.01 7.46 -16.68
CA ALA A 43 -21.33 7.89 -17.13
C ALA A 43 -21.23 9.02 -18.16
N SER A 44 -22.30 9.17 -18.94
CA SER A 44 -22.44 10.21 -19.94
C SER A 44 -23.84 10.84 -19.86
N GLY A 45 -23.99 12.02 -20.46
CA GLY A 45 -25.27 12.75 -20.48
C GLY A 45 -25.48 13.66 -19.29
N GLU A 46 -26.72 14.01 -19.01
CA GLU A 46 -27.10 14.90 -17.90
C GLU A 46 -26.86 14.21 -16.56
N GLY A 47 -26.23 14.92 -15.60
CA GLY A 47 -25.89 14.35 -14.29
C GLY A 47 -24.80 13.28 -14.31
N ARG A 48 -24.02 13.20 -15.39
CA ARG A 48 -22.97 12.20 -15.62
C ARG A 48 -21.96 12.11 -14.48
N ALA A 49 -21.63 13.22 -13.85
CA ALA A 49 -20.64 13.26 -12.78
C ALA A 49 -21.12 12.49 -11.52
N VAL A 50 -22.36 12.74 -11.10
CA VAL A 50 -22.99 12.03 -9.97
C VAL A 50 -23.22 10.56 -10.33
N ALA A 51 -23.72 10.27 -11.53
CA ALA A 51 -23.93 8.90 -11.98
C ALA A 51 -22.63 8.09 -12.05
N ALA A 52 -21.51 8.71 -12.51
CA ALA A 52 -20.20 8.08 -12.52
C ALA A 52 -19.67 7.84 -11.08
N ALA A 53 -19.90 8.77 -10.16
CA ALA A 53 -19.56 8.61 -8.76
C ALA A 53 -20.34 7.45 -8.10
N GLU A 54 -21.63 7.37 -8.34
CA GLU A 54 -22.47 6.26 -7.85
C GLU A 54 -22.05 4.90 -8.44
N ALA A 55 -21.74 4.87 -9.73
CA ALA A 55 -21.21 3.66 -10.37
C ALA A 55 -19.84 3.24 -9.79
N ALA A 56 -19.00 4.21 -9.41
CA ALA A 56 -17.72 3.94 -8.77
C ALA A 56 -17.90 3.37 -7.35
N ILE A 57 -18.84 3.91 -6.57
CA ILE A 57 -19.20 3.43 -5.23
C ILE A 57 -19.81 2.01 -5.31
N ALA A 58 -20.71 1.78 -6.27
CA ALA A 58 -21.36 0.49 -6.48
C ALA A 58 -20.47 -0.55 -7.17
N ASN A 59 -19.18 -0.26 -7.36
CA ASN A 59 -18.25 -1.18 -7.98
C ASN A 59 -18.06 -2.44 -7.09
N PRO A 60 -18.14 -3.67 -7.66
CA PRO A 60 -18.02 -4.90 -6.87
C PRO A 60 -16.70 -5.08 -6.12
N LEU A 61 -15.70 -4.26 -6.42
CA LEU A 61 -14.40 -4.25 -5.74
C LEU A 61 -14.38 -3.34 -4.51
N ILE A 62 -15.43 -2.55 -4.32
CA ILE A 62 -15.66 -1.74 -3.13
C ILE A 62 -16.82 -2.36 -2.35
N ASP A 63 -16.57 -2.61 -1.08
CA ASP A 63 -17.61 -3.02 -0.13
C ASP A 63 -18.09 -1.77 0.63
N ASP A 64 -19.40 -1.57 0.72
CA ASP A 64 -20.03 -0.42 1.40
C ASP A 64 -19.52 -0.24 2.83
N VAL A 65 -19.31 -1.35 3.54
CA VAL A 65 -18.80 -1.33 4.92
C VAL A 65 -17.35 -0.86 4.94
N SER A 66 -16.58 -1.22 3.90
CA SER A 66 -15.17 -0.87 3.79
C SER A 66 -14.96 0.60 3.44
N LEU A 67 -15.87 1.20 2.68
CA LEU A 67 -15.76 2.62 2.32
C LEU A 67 -15.97 3.53 3.53
N LYS A 68 -16.92 3.20 4.42
CA LYS A 68 -17.15 3.91 5.69
C LYS A 68 -15.99 3.78 6.67
N GLY A 69 -15.26 2.67 6.63
CA GLY A 69 -14.11 2.43 7.49
C GLY A 69 -12.78 2.90 6.92
N ALA A 70 -12.77 3.55 5.76
CA ALA A 70 -11.56 4.07 5.15
C ALA A 70 -11.05 5.31 5.89
N ARG A 71 -9.75 5.36 6.14
CA ARG A 71 -9.08 6.52 6.74
C ARG A 71 -8.57 7.50 5.70
N GLY A 72 -8.31 7.03 4.50
CA GLY A 72 -7.87 7.84 3.38
C GLY A 72 -8.64 7.53 2.10
N LEU A 73 -8.91 8.56 1.31
CA LEU A 73 -9.62 8.43 0.06
C LEU A 73 -8.98 9.32 -1.01
N ILE A 74 -8.69 8.72 -2.14
CA ILE A 74 -8.26 9.43 -3.35
C ILE A 74 -9.36 9.32 -4.38
N ILE A 75 -9.83 10.45 -4.89
CA ILE A 75 -10.84 10.52 -5.94
C ILE A 75 -10.22 11.12 -7.19
N ASN A 76 -10.17 10.36 -8.26
CA ASN A 76 -9.77 10.86 -9.58
C ASN A 76 -10.99 11.02 -10.48
N ILE A 77 -11.22 12.23 -10.94
CA ILE A 77 -12.31 12.55 -11.86
C ILE A 77 -11.69 12.89 -13.21
N THR A 78 -11.90 12.03 -14.19
CA THR A 78 -11.38 12.18 -15.55
C THR A 78 -12.52 12.52 -16.49
N GLY A 79 -12.38 13.58 -17.28
CA GLY A 79 -13.35 13.96 -18.30
C GLY A 79 -12.69 14.58 -19.52
N GLY A 80 -13.48 14.87 -20.54
CA GLY A 80 -13.05 15.63 -21.70
C GLY A 80 -12.83 17.11 -21.39
N LYS A 81 -12.61 17.91 -22.42
CA LYS A 81 -12.50 19.37 -22.28
C LYS A 81 -13.79 20.04 -21.84
N ASP A 82 -14.89 19.36 -21.97
CA ASP A 82 -16.25 19.78 -21.65
C ASP A 82 -16.64 19.59 -20.17
N ILE A 83 -15.76 18.95 -19.37
CA ILE A 83 -16.01 18.79 -17.94
C ILE A 83 -15.94 20.14 -17.22
N THR A 84 -16.87 20.35 -16.30
CA THR A 84 -16.97 21.58 -15.53
C THR A 84 -16.53 21.37 -14.07
N LEU A 85 -16.05 22.44 -13.43
CA LEU A 85 -15.71 22.39 -12.01
C LEU A 85 -16.93 22.04 -11.12
N TYR A 86 -18.11 22.46 -11.55
CA TYR A 86 -19.36 22.12 -10.87
C TYR A 86 -19.62 20.62 -10.85
N GLU A 87 -19.45 19.94 -11.97
CA GLU A 87 -19.57 18.47 -12.07
C GLU A 87 -18.55 17.76 -11.20
N VAL A 88 -17.32 18.28 -11.13
CA VAL A 88 -16.26 17.74 -10.27
C VAL A 88 -16.66 17.84 -8.80
N ASP A 89 -17.18 18.97 -8.36
CA ASP A 89 -17.61 19.19 -6.98
C ASP A 89 -18.82 18.32 -6.63
N GLU A 90 -19.79 18.19 -7.52
CA GLU A 90 -20.95 17.29 -7.33
C GLU A 90 -20.51 15.82 -7.14
N ALA A 91 -19.61 15.33 -8.00
CA ALA A 91 -19.09 13.96 -7.88
C ALA A 91 -18.34 13.76 -6.56
N ALA A 92 -17.46 14.70 -6.21
CA ALA A 92 -16.71 14.64 -4.96
C ALA A 92 -17.63 14.67 -3.74
N ASN A 93 -18.62 15.54 -3.71
CA ASN A 93 -19.57 15.64 -2.61
C ASN A 93 -20.44 14.37 -2.48
N ARG A 94 -20.84 13.77 -3.60
CA ARG A 94 -21.59 12.50 -3.58
C ARG A 94 -20.79 11.37 -2.93
N ILE A 95 -19.49 11.29 -3.23
CA ILE A 95 -18.61 10.27 -2.64
C ILE A 95 -18.35 10.54 -1.16
N LYS A 96 -18.15 11.81 -0.78
CA LYS A 96 -17.93 12.22 0.63
C LYS A 96 -19.05 11.79 1.57
N GLN A 97 -20.29 11.70 1.09
CA GLN A 97 -21.44 11.26 1.87
C GLN A 97 -21.38 9.79 2.28
N GLU A 98 -20.59 8.98 1.57
CA GLU A 98 -20.44 7.55 1.84
C GLU A 98 -19.22 7.22 2.70
N VAL A 99 -18.43 8.21 3.06
CA VAL A 99 -17.15 8.05 3.80
C VAL A 99 -17.27 8.75 5.16
N ASP A 100 -16.50 8.29 6.13
CA ASP A 100 -16.44 8.91 7.45
C ASP A 100 -15.93 10.36 7.39
N GLU A 101 -16.47 11.24 8.21
CA GLU A 101 -16.06 12.65 8.27
C GLU A 101 -14.59 12.83 8.72
N GLU A 102 -14.04 11.87 9.45
CA GLU A 102 -12.64 11.87 9.88
C GLU A 102 -11.65 11.40 8.81
N ALA A 103 -12.15 10.87 7.69
CA ALA A 103 -11.30 10.39 6.61
C ALA A 103 -10.56 11.55 5.91
N ASN A 104 -9.29 11.32 5.59
CA ASN A 104 -8.53 12.25 4.78
C ASN A 104 -8.88 12.09 3.30
N ILE A 105 -9.68 12.99 2.77
CA ILE A 105 -10.20 12.92 1.41
C ILE A 105 -9.47 13.91 0.52
N ILE A 106 -8.80 13.41 -0.50
CA ILE A 106 -8.19 14.21 -1.55
C ILE A 106 -8.85 13.89 -2.91
N TYR A 107 -9.08 14.91 -3.72
CA TYR A 107 -9.62 14.72 -5.05
C TYR A 107 -8.91 15.60 -6.07
N GLY A 108 -8.81 15.10 -7.27
CA GLY A 108 -8.21 15.80 -8.39
C GLY A 108 -8.87 15.45 -9.70
N THR A 109 -8.53 16.22 -10.73
CA THR A 109 -9.08 16.06 -12.06
C THR A 109 -8.00 15.77 -13.07
N THR A 110 -8.32 14.94 -14.04
CA THR A 110 -7.48 14.66 -15.21
C THR A 110 -8.27 14.93 -16.48
N CYS A 111 -7.66 15.59 -17.46
CA CYS A 111 -8.27 15.82 -18.75
C CYS A 111 -7.82 14.75 -19.76
N ASP A 112 -8.77 14.02 -20.33
CA ASP A 112 -8.52 13.08 -21.44
C ASP A 112 -9.49 13.41 -22.59
N GLU A 113 -8.96 13.96 -23.68
CA GLU A 113 -9.76 14.37 -24.85
C GLU A 113 -10.55 13.21 -25.48
N ARG A 114 -10.19 11.96 -25.19
CA ARG A 114 -10.92 10.78 -25.68
C ARG A 114 -12.23 10.54 -24.94
N LEU A 115 -12.44 11.24 -23.83
CA LEU A 115 -13.63 11.13 -22.98
C LEU A 115 -14.62 12.29 -23.18
N ASP A 116 -14.63 12.92 -24.37
CA ASP A 116 -15.62 13.96 -24.66
C ASP A 116 -17.05 13.45 -24.44
N GLY A 117 -17.84 14.19 -23.65
CA GLY A 117 -19.20 13.80 -23.27
C GLY A 117 -19.31 12.71 -22.18
N LEU A 118 -18.19 12.18 -21.70
CA LEU A 118 -18.13 11.10 -20.71
C LEU A 118 -17.30 11.54 -19.50
N VAL A 119 -17.75 11.16 -18.30
CA VAL A 119 -17.00 11.35 -17.06
C VAL A 119 -16.68 9.97 -16.47
N ARG A 120 -15.44 9.80 -16.09
CA ARG A 120 -14.96 8.63 -15.37
C ARG A 120 -14.54 9.05 -13.97
N VAL A 121 -15.04 8.36 -12.97
CA VAL A 121 -14.64 8.53 -11.57
C VAL A 121 -13.92 7.28 -11.10
N SER A 122 -12.73 7.46 -10.55
CA SER A 122 -11.96 6.37 -9.94
C SER A 122 -11.72 6.70 -8.47
N ILE A 123 -12.00 5.76 -7.61
CA ILE A 123 -11.88 5.88 -6.15
C ILE A 123 -10.81 4.89 -5.68
N VAL A 124 -9.92 5.35 -4.83
CA VAL A 124 -8.98 4.50 -4.07
C VAL A 124 -9.17 4.79 -2.60
N ALA A 125 -9.69 3.83 -1.87
CA ALA A 125 -9.88 3.91 -0.42
C ALA A 125 -8.74 3.16 0.28
N THR A 126 -8.13 3.77 1.29
CA THR A 126 -6.99 3.24 2.05
C THR A 126 -7.25 3.25 3.54
N GLY A 127 -6.41 2.57 4.31
CA GLY A 127 -6.56 2.54 5.76
C GLY A 127 -7.81 1.79 6.23
N ILE A 128 -8.32 0.88 5.42
CA ILE A 128 -9.47 0.07 5.80
C ILE A 128 -9.02 -0.96 6.83
N ASP A 129 -9.40 -0.74 8.09
CA ASP A 129 -9.16 -1.69 9.15
C ASP A 129 -9.95 -2.96 8.86
N SER A 130 -9.24 -4.06 8.72
CA SER A 130 -9.86 -5.38 8.81
C SER A 130 -10.29 -5.57 10.25
N ASN A 131 -11.44 -5.04 10.65
CA ASN A 131 -12.18 -5.50 11.81
C ASN A 131 -12.79 -6.88 11.52
N ILE A 132 -12.02 -7.73 10.90
CA ILE A 132 -12.17 -9.14 11.14
C ILE A 132 -11.59 -9.29 12.54
N GLY A 133 -12.45 -9.52 13.52
CA GLY A 133 -12.04 -10.02 14.82
C GLY A 133 -11.20 -11.27 14.62
N ILE A 134 -9.95 -11.08 14.30
CA ILE A 134 -8.92 -11.98 14.72
C ILE A 134 -8.87 -11.69 16.21
N ASN A 135 -9.73 -12.39 16.98
CA ASN A 135 -9.27 -12.88 18.24
C ASN A 135 -7.92 -13.51 17.90
N ALA A 136 -6.85 -12.75 18.02
CA ALA A 136 -5.53 -13.29 18.21
C ALA A 136 -5.71 -14.10 19.50
N GLN A 137 -6.11 -15.34 19.38
CA GLN A 137 -5.84 -16.33 20.40
C GLN A 137 -4.33 -16.15 20.61
N PRO A 138 -3.92 -15.83 21.83
CA PRO A 138 -2.50 -15.80 22.14
C PRO A 138 -1.98 -17.11 21.55
N LEU A 139 -1.00 -17.01 20.66
CA LEU A 139 -0.23 -18.20 20.24
C LEU A 139 0.08 -18.90 21.55
N GLU A 140 -0.58 -20.03 21.80
CA GLU A 140 -0.21 -20.87 22.94
C GLU A 140 1.29 -21.04 22.75
N THR A 141 2.03 -20.43 23.66
CA THR A 141 3.47 -20.64 23.77
C THR A 141 3.60 -22.15 23.89
N PHE A 142 3.97 -22.79 22.78
CA PHE A 142 4.33 -24.19 22.84
C PHE A 142 5.31 -24.33 23.98
N ALA A 143 4.90 -25.06 25.01
CA ALA A 143 5.79 -25.38 26.12
C ALA A 143 7.09 -25.90 25.49
N PRO A 144 8.27 -25.43 25.93
CA PRO A 144 9.51 -25.84 25.32
C PRO A 144 9.54 -27.37 25.33
N ILE A 145 9.71 -27.97 24.17
CA ILE A 145 9.83 -29.41 24.01
C ILE A 145 11.04 -29.78 24.87
N ASN A 146 10.79 -30.45 25.98
CA ASN A 146 11.84 -30.96 26.82
C ASN A 146 12.49 -32.12 26.06
N ILE A 147 13.51 -31.80 25.25
CA ILE A 147 14.33 -32.79 24.59
C ILE A 147 15.15 -33.43 25.68
N ASN A 148 14.68 -34.60 26.15
CA ASN A 148 15.50 -35.45 27.02
C ASN A 148 16.78 -35.80 26.27
N ASN A 149 17.87 -35.13 26.63
CA ASN A 149 19.19 -35.32 26.05
C ASN A 149 19.84 -36.68 26.41
N ASP A 150 19.09 -37.60 27.03
CA ASP A 150 19.63 -38.90 27.40
C ASP A 150 19.87 -39.86 26.24
N VAL A 151 19.30 -39.56 25.06
CA VAL A 151 19.50 -40.37 23.84
C VAL A 151 20.84 -40.03 23.16
N TYR A 152 21.41 -38.86 23.42
CA TYR A 152 22.67 -38.42 22.76
C TYR A 152 23.92 -38.67 23.60
N LYS A 153 23.81 -39.21 24.82
CA LYS A 153 24.95 -39.49 25.68
C LYS A 153 25.59 -40.87 25.47
N SER A 154 25.03 -41.73 24.61
CA SER A 154 25.56 -43.10 24.44
C SER A 154 26.55 -43.32 23.30
N ASN A 155 26.88 -42.28 22.51
CA ASN A 155 27.79 -42.45 21.37
C ASN A 155 29.04 -41.57 21.38
N GLN A 156 29.46 -41.05 22.54
CA GLN A 156 30.73 -40.34 22.69
C GLN A 156 31.61 -40.91 23.81
N ILE A 157 31.86 -42.23 23.79
CA ILE A 157 32.95 -42.82 24.58
C ILE A 157 33.56 -43.92 23.71
N SER A 158 34.38 -43.56 22.77
CA SER A 158 35.53 -44.32 22.26
C SER A 158 36.10 -43.58 21.05
N GLU A 159 36.95 -42.62 21.32
CA GLU A 159 38.01 -42.12 20.41
C GLU A 159 38.48 -40.74 20.85
N ALA A 160 39.18 -40.68 21.97
CA ALA A 160 40.05 -39.55 22.24
C ALA A 160 41.04 -39.98 23.38
N ASN A 161 41.88 -40.90 23.07
CA ASN A 161 43.17 -41.01 23.71
C ASN A 161 44.15 -41.39 22.61
N ASP A 162 44.95 -40.41 22.24
CA ASP A 162 46.21 -40.41 21.55
C ASP A 162 46.27 -39.32 20.50
N LEU A 163 46.65 -38.13 20.89
CA LEU A 163 47.40 -37.19 20.07
C LEU A 163 48.04 -36.15 21.00
N ASP A 164 49.26 -36.43 21.25
CA ASP A 164 50.47 -35.68 21.58
C ASP A 164 50.38 -34.15 21.60
N GLU A 165 50.65 -33.60 22.79
CA GLU A 165 51.01 -32.20 23.03
C GLU A 165 52.40 -31.93 22.44
N THR A 166 52.51 -31.50 21.21
CA THR A 166 53.63 -30.72 20.70
C THR A 166 53.33 -30.31 19.27
N VAL A 167 52.98 -29.10 19.06
CA VAL A 167 53.20 -28.21 17.91
C VAL A 167 52.11 -27.16 17.85
N LEU A 168 52.22 -26.10 18.56
CA LEU A 168 51.59 -24.80 18.25
C LEU A 168 52.28 -23.67 19.06
N GLU A 169 53.57 -23.52 18.88
CA GLU A 169 54.24 -22.24 19.01
C GLU A 169 55.06 -22.05 17.74
N ASN A 170 54.59 -21.12 16.94
CA ASN A 170 55.33 -20.31 15.99
C ASN A 170 54.46 -20.05 14.74
N GLU A 171 54.08 -18.85 14.66
CA GLU A 171 53.92 -18.02 13.45
C GLU A 171 52.78 -17.02 13.60
N PHE A 172 53.05 -16.01 14.37
CA PHE A 172 52.38 -14.74 14.23
C PHE A 172 53.37 -13.61 14.49
N THR A 173 54.26 -13.40 13.55
CA THR A 173 54.99 -12.13 13.40
C THR A 173 55.18 -11.84 11.93
N ASP A 174 54.64 -10.67 11.61
CA ASP A 174 55.35 -9.73 10.70
C ASP A 174 54.80 -9.55 9.29
N GLN A 175 54.76 -8.28 9.00
CA GLN A 175 54.66 -7.58 7.71
C GLN A 175 53.25 -7.16 7.31
N GLY A 176 52.96 -5.87 7.16
CA GLY A 176 53.83 -4.70 7.15
C GLY A 176 53.00 -3.49 6.77
N LEU A 177 53.24 -2.44 7.47
CA LEU A 177 52.97 -1.06 7.06
C LEU A 177 53.62 -0.79 5.70
N ILE A 178 53.02 0.03 4.88
CA ILE A 178 53.58 0.99 3.90
C ILE A 178 52.39 1.46 3.07
N GLU A 179 52.09 2.67 2.84
CA GLU A 179 52.60 4.02 2.87
C GLU A 179 51.63 4.87 2.02
N GLU A 180 51.28 5.99 2.56
CA GLU A 180 50.79 7.14 1.77
C GLU A 180 51.84 7.49 0.71
N ASP A 181 51.45 7.85 -0.49
CA ASP A 181 51.87 9.11 -1.07
C ASP A 181 51.24 9.41 -2.47
N LYS A 182 50.66 10.62 -2.52
CA LYS A 182 50.76 11.61 -3.59
C LYS A 182 50.68 11.19 -5.07
N LEU A 183 49.65 11.66 -5.73
CA LEU A 183 49.69 12.79 -6.68
C LEU A 183 48.27 13.05 -7.22
#